data_c6383710dd5f861bb7902a76bd716b08
#
_entry.id   c6383710dd5f861bb7902a76bd716b08
#
_cell.length_a   1.000
_cell.length_b   1.000
_cell.length_c   1.000
_cell.angle_alpha   90.00
_cell.angle_beta   90.00
_cell.angle_gamma   90.00
#
_symmetry.space_group_name_H-M   'P 1'
#
loop_
_entity.id
_entity.type
_entity.pdbx_description
1 polymer ?
#
loop_
_entity_poly.entity_id
_entity_poly.type
_entity_poly.pdbx_seq_one_letter_code
_entity_poly.pdbx_strand_id
1 'polypeptide(L)'
;MSGYAATNGAAYERSMGRWSRKLADAMLDALALPHGIGVLDAGCGTGALADALATRDPSARITGVDISPAFLDAARARVPAGDFRQGDLCALDLTDGVFDAALSLLVLQFVPDRAKAVTEILRVTKPGGMVAAAMWDFTGGFSFLRAFADSVAITEPEGEAFRARYWADTVGAPGRMAALFTAAGIEQVTEGDIAIRQEFSDFEDWWDPWATGGQGIAGAFIAALPPERIPPIKEIARRAYLAGGADGPRSFVAVARLAVGRKPIRP
;
A
#
# COMPACT_ATOMS: atom_id res chain seq x y z
N MET A 1 -0.57 -3.95 16.87
CA MET A 1 -1.93 -4.08 16.28
C MET A 1 -2.08 -2.96 15.26
N SER A 2 -2.31 -3.28 13.99
CA SER A 2 -2.57 -2.27 12.97
C SER A 2 -3.92 -1.64 13.25
N GLY A 3 -3.96 -0.35 13.57
CA GLY A 3 -5.21 0.40 13.71
C GLY A 3 -5.85 0.79 12.37
N TYR A 4 -5.53 0.06 11.30
CA TYR A 4 -6.07 0.31 9.97
C TYR A 4 -7.46 -0.32 9.85
N ALA A 5 -8.49 0.53 9.75
CA ALA A 5 -9.86 0.10 9.51
C ALA A 5 -10.20 0.24 8.02
N ALA A 6 -10.21 -0.88 7.30
CA ALA A 6 -10.59 -0.97 5.89
C ALA A 6 -12.14 -0.97 5.75
N THR A 7 -12.80 0.11 6.18
CA THR A 7 -14.27 0.16 6.29
C THR A 7 -14.96 1.00 5.22
N ASN A 8 -14.22 1.84 4.49
CA ASN A 8 -14.81 2.78 3.53
C ASN A 8 -13.93 2.91 2.27
N GLY A 9 -14.31 2.22 1.20
CA GLY A 9 -13.61 2.24 -0.08
C GLY A 9 -13.54 3.64 -0.71
N ALA A 10 -14.60 4.44 -0.61
CA ALA A 10 -14.62 5.79 -1.18
C ALA A 10 -13.66 6.75 -0.45
N ALA A 11 -13.56 6.65 0.88
CA ALA A 11 -12.59 7.42 1.66
C ALA A 11 -11.14 6.98 1.34
N TYR A 12 -10.92 5.67 1.18
CA TYR A 12 -9.63 5.15 0.73
C TYR A 12 -9.25 5.69 -0.66
N GLU A 13 -10.18 5.67 -1.62
CA GLU A 13 -9.94 6.17 -2.99
C GLU A 13 -9.54 7.65 -3.00
N ARG A 14 -10.15 8.49 -2.17
CA ARG A 14 -9.78 9.91 -2.05
C ARG A 14 -8.40 10.11 -1.44
N SER A 15 -8.03 9.30 -0.45
CA SER A 15 -6.76 9.48 0.27
C SER A 15 -5.60 8.78 -0.43
N MET A 16 -5.72 7.48 -0.68
CA MET A 16 -4.62 6.63 -1.13
C MET A 16 -4.85 6.02 -2.51
N GLY A 17 -6.10 5.75 -2.91
CA GLY A 17 -6.43 5.00 -4.12
C GLY A 17 -5.84 5.60 -5.40
N ARG A 18 -5.86 6.95 -5.53
CA ARG A 18 -5.24 7.65 -6.67
C ARG A 18 -3.73 7.40 -6.78
N TRP A 19 -3.05 7.19 -5.66
CA TRP A 19 -1.62 6.89 -5.61
C TRP A 19 -1.34 5.41 -5.79
N SER A 20 -2.21 4.55 -5.25
CA SER A 20 -2.12 3.10 -5.43
C SER A 20 -2.20 2.71 -6.90
N ARG A 21 -3.03 3.39 -7.72
CA ARG A 21 -3.09 3.16 -9.18
C ARG A 21 -1.77 3.52 -9.87
N LYS A 22 -1.21 4.70 -9.60
CA LYS A 22 0.09 5.11 -10.15
C LYS A 22 1.22 4.14 -9.73
N LEU A 23 1.17 3.67 -8.47
CA LEU A 23 2.17 2.74 -7.97
C LEU A 23 2.01 1.34 -8.57
N ALA A 24 0.77 0.90 -8.82
CA ALA A 24 0.48 -0.35 -9.52
C ALA A 24 1.12 -0.36 -10.91
N ASP A 25 0.96 0.74 -11.67
CA ASP A 25 1.59 0.90 -12.97
C ASP A 25 3.11 0.82 -12.88
N ALA A 26 3.72 1.57 -11.97
CA ALA A 26 5.17 1.56 -11.77
C ALA A 26 5.70 0.18 -11.33
N MET A 27 4.93 -0.54 -10.48
CA MET A 27 5.26 -1.91 -10.08
C MET A 27 5.23 -2.86 -11.27
N LEU A 28 4.19 -2.82 -12.10
CA LEU A 28 4.06 -3.70 -13.26
C LEU A 28 5.11 -3.39 -14.33
N ASP A 29 5.51 -2.14 -14.52
CA ASP A 29 6.62 -1.76 -15.41
C ASP A 29 7.94 -2.41 -14.97
N ALA A 30 8.18 -2.45 -13.65
CA ALA A 30 9.39 -3.04 -13.09
C ALA A 30 9.39 -4.58 -13.14
N LEU A 31 8.21 -5.23 -13.11
CA LEU A 31 8.12 -6.70 -13.04
C LEU A 31 8.19 -7.40 -14.40
N ALA A 32 7.82 -6.75 -15.49
CA ALA A 32 7.81 -7.31 -16.85
C ALA A 32 7.15 -8.71 -16.91
N LEU A 33 5.90 -8.82 -16.46
CA LEU A 33 5.17 -10.09 -16.39
C LEU A 33 4.87 -10.67 -17.78
N PRO A 34 4.91 -12.00 -17.96
CA PRO A 34 4.42 -12.64 -19.18
C PRO A 34 2.92 -12.43 -19.38
N HIS A 35 2.42 -12.54 -20.62
CA HIS A 35 1.00 -12.47 -20.92
C HIS A 35 0.25 -13.78 -20.58
N GLY A 36 -1.05 -13.68 -20.32
CA GLY A 36 -1.96 -14.80 -20.14
C GLY A 36 -1.75 -15.63 -18.87
N ILE A 37 -0.99 -15.11 -17.92
CA ILE A 37 -0.66 -15.83 -16.68
C ILE A 37 -1.78 -15.77 -15.64
N GLY A 38 -1.76 -16.69 -14.68
CA GLY A 38 -2.57 -16.64 -13.46
C GLY A 38 -1.87 -15.82 -12.38
N VAL A 39 -2.51 -14.74 -11.94
CA VAL A 39 -1.96 -13.82 -10.94
C VAL A 39 -2.84 -13.77 -9.69
N LEU A 40 -2.21 -13.90 -8.53
CA LEU A 40 -2.82 -13.54 -7.25
C LEU A 40 -2.50 -12.07 -6.93
N ASP A 41 -3.53 -11.27 -6.68
CA ASP A 41 -3.43 -9.95 -6.04
C ASP A 41 -3.72 -10.12 -4.54
N ALA A 42 -2.65 -10.25 -3.74
CA ALA A 42 -2.71 -10.56 -2.32
C ALA A 42 -2.92 -9.29 -1.49
N GLY A 43 -4.12 -9.09 -0.97
CA GLY A 43 -4.58 -7.84 -0.37
C GLY A 43 -5.01 -6.85 -1.44
N CYS A 44 -5.92 -7.29 -2.32
CA CYS A 44 -6.27 -6.53 -3.53
C CYS A 44 -6.95 -5.18 -3.26
N GLY A 45 -7.43 -4.94 -2.05
CA GLY A 45 -8.07 -3.70 -1.68
C GLY A 45 -9.23 -3.37 -2.63
N THR A 46 -9.25 -2.13 -3.12
CA THR A 46 -10.23 -1.64 -4.10
C THR A 46 -9.90 -2.01 -5.55
N GLY A 47 -8.93 -2.90 -5.77
CA GLY A 47 -8.58 -3.46 -7.07
C GLY A 47 -7.63 -2.62 -7.92
N ALA A 48 -6.80 -1.76 -7.34
CA ALA A 48 -5.89 -0.90 -8.09
C ALA A 48 -4.86 -1.70 -8.93
N LEU A 49 -4.25 -2.73 -8.34
CA LEU A 49 -3.29 -3.59 -9.04
C LEU A 49 -3.99 -4.51 -10.05
N ALA A 50 -5.13 -5.08 -9.65
CA ALA A 50 -5.96 -5.90 -10.55
C ALA A 50 -6.40 -5.15 -11.81
N ASP A 51 -6.80 -3.87 -11.67
CA ASP A 51 -7.20 -2.99 -12.78
C ASP A 51 -6.03 -2.69 -13.74
N ALA A 52 -4.88 -2.35 -13.18
CA ALA A 52 -3.67 -2.14 -13.97
C ALA A 52 -3.23 -3.41 -14.73
N LEU A 53 -3.34 -4.59 -14.10
CA LEU A 53 -3.09 -5.89 -14.73
C LEU A 53 -4.09 -6.15 -15.87
N ALA A 54 -5.39 -6.04 -15.62
CA ALA A 54 -6.44 -6.30 -16.62
C ALA A 54 -6.35 -5.34 -17.83
N THR A 55 -5.94 -4.09 -17.58
CA THR A 55 -5.74 -3.09 -18.64
C THR A 55 -4.55 -3.43 -19.53
N ARG A 56 -3.43 -3.90 -18.93
CA ARG A 56 -2.19 -4.24 -19.65
C ARG A 56 -2.27 -5.59 -20.37
N ASP A 57 -2.97 -6.53 -19.75
CA ASP A 57 -3.14 -7.89 -20.27
C ASP A 57 -4.56 -8.40 -20.00
N PRO A 58 -5.51 -8.17 -20.94
CA PRO A 58 -6.86 -8.69 -20.82
C PRO A 58 -6.98 -10.23 -20.80
N SER A 59 -5.88 -10.94 -21.11
CA SER A 59 -5.82 -12.41 -21.03
C SER A 59 -5.34 -12.93 -19.68
N ALA A 60 -4.86 -12.06 -18.79
CA ALA A 60 -4.46 -12.45 -17.43
C ALA A 60 -5.66 -12.96 -16.62
N ARG A 61 -5.46 -14.04 -15.89
CA ARG A 61 -6.46 -14.59 -14.96
C ARG A 61 -6.15 -14.06 -13.57
N ILE A 62 -6.94 -13.10 -13.11
CA ILE A 62 -6.71 -12.36 -11.87
C ILE A 62 -7.59 -12.92 -10.76
N THR A 63 -6.97 -13.36 -9.67
CA THR A 63 -7.65 -13.66 -8.41
C THR A 63 -7.20 -12.63 -7.37
N GLY A 64 -8.14 -11.90 -6.78
CA GLY A 64 -7.88 -10.96 -5.69
C GLY A 64 -8.38 -11.49 -4.35
N VAL A 65 -7.59 -11.34 -3.30
CA VAL A 65 -8.01 -11.68 -1.92
C VAL A 65 -7.83 -10.47 -1.03
N ASP A 66 -8.87 -10.12 -0.28
CA ASP A 66 -8.81 -9.06 0.75
C ASP A 66 -9.71 -9.41 1.94
N ILE A 67 -9.37 -8.90 3.11
CA ILE A 67 -10.15 -9.13 4.34
C ILE A 67 -11.43 -8.28 4.38
N SER A 68 -11.48 -7.16 3.64
CA SER A 68 -12.55 -6.15 3.66
C SER A 68 -13.61 -6.41 2.59
N PRO A 69 -14.84 -6.78 2.95
CA PRO A 69 -15.94 -6.89 1.97
C PRO A 69 -16.19 -5.59 1.21
N ALA A 70 -16.12 -4.45 1.89
CA ALA A 70 -16.35 -3.13 1.27
C ALA A 70 -15.31 -2.79 0.20
N PHE A 71 -14.06 -3.25 0.35
CA PHE A 71 -13.03 -3.08 -0.66
C PHE A 71 -13.26 -4.04 -1.83
N LEU A 72 -13.64 -5.28 -1.56
CA LEU A 72 -13.94 -6.27 -2.60
C LEU A 72 -15.11 -5.86 -3.49
N ASP A 73 -16.12 -5.20 -2.96
CA ASP A 73 -17.23 -4.68 -3.76
C ASP A 73 -16.73 -3.62 -4.76
N ALA A 74 -15.83 -2.74 -4.34
CA ALA A 74 -15.19 -1.78 -5.23
C ALA A 74 -14.29 -2.46 -6.27
N ALA A 75 -13.53 -3.50 -5.88
CA ALA A 75 -12.68 -4.26 -6.79
C ALA A 75 -13.50 -4.99 -7.86
N ARG A 76 -14.61 -5.64 -7.48
CA ARG A 76 -15.55 -6.30 -8.43
C ARG A 76 -16.17 -5.33 -9.42
N ALA A 77 -16.56 -4.14 -8.94
CA ALA A 77 -17.08 -3.10 -9.81
C ALA A 77 -16.02 -2.58 -10.81
N ARG A 78 -14.76 -2.52 -10.39
CA ARG A 78 -13.64 -2.03 -11.20
C ARG A 78 -13.15 -3.04 -12.23
N VAL A 79 -13.06 -4.32 -11.85
CA VAL A 79 -12.56 -5.42 -12.69
C VAL A 79 -13.56 -6.57 -12.69
N PRO A 80 -14.67 -6.46 -13.44
CA PRO A 80 -15.74 -7.46 -13.43
C PRO A 80 -15.31 -8.88 -13.87
N ALA A 81 -14.22 -8.99 -14.63
CA ALA A 81 -13.64 -10.28 -15.05
C ALA A 81 -12.73 -10.94 -14.00
N GLY A 82 -12.40 -10.25 -12.91
CA GLY A 82 -11.56 -10.77 -11.84
C GLY A 82 -12.35 -11.65 -10.86
N ASP A 83 -11.67 -12.62 -10.25
CA ASP A 83 -12.23 -13.46 -9.17
C ASP A 83 -11.81 -12.87 -7.81
N PHE A 84 -12.72 -12.17 -7.14
CA PHE A 84 -12.43 -11.49 -5.87
C PHE A 84 -13.07 -12.20 -4.69
N ARG A 85 -12.24 -12.65 -3.74
CA ARG A 85 -12.62 -13.47 -2.59
C ARG A 85 -12.27 -12.78 -1.27
N GLN A 86 -13.16 -12.89 -0.30
CA GLN A 86 -12.84 -12.50 1.06
C GLN A 86 -11.93 -13.55 1.70
N GLY A 87 -10.82 -13.11 2.31
CA GLY A 87 -9.90 -14.01 2.99
C GLY A 87 -8.81 -13.29 3.77
N ASP A 88 -8.19 -14.04 4.69
CA ASP A 88 -7.01 -13.61 5.45
C ASP A 88 -5.76 -14.09 4.74
N LEU A 89 -4.81 -13.19 4.49
CA LEU A 89 -3.51 -13.54 3.89
C LEU A 89 -2.70 -14.51 4.74
N CYS A 90 -2.98 -14.59 6.04
CA CYS A 90 -2.34 -15.55 6.94
C CYS A 90 -2.95 -16.97 6.86
N ALA A 91 -4.05 -17.15 6.10
CA ALA A 91 -4.73 -18.43 5.97
C ALA A 91 -5.54 -18.45 4.66
N LEU A 92 -4.83 -18.46 3.52
CA LEU A 92 -5.44 -18.41 2.20
C LEU A 92 -6.21 -19.70 1.88
N ASP A 93 -7.52 -19.59 1.65
CA ASP A 93 -8.34 -20.69 1.12
C ASP A 93 -8.16 -20.81 -0.40
N LEU A 94 -6.94 -21.16 -0.78
CA LEU A 94 -6.50 -21.31 -2.16
C LEU A 94 -5.60 -22.55 -2.29
N THR A 95 -5.71 -23.22 -3.43
CA THR A 95 -4.90 -24.42 -3.73
C THR A 95 -3.41 -24.08 -3.88
N ASP A 96 -2.55 -24.99 -3.45
CA ASP A 96 -1.10 -24.88 -3.57
C ASP A 96 -0.65 -24.80 -5.04
N GLY A 97 0.29 -23.93 -5.33
CA GLY A 97 0.99 -23.91 -6.61
C GLY A 97 0.13 -23.65 -7.83
N VAL A 98 -0.86 -22.74 -7.75
CA VAL A 98 -1.77 -22.43 -8.88
C VAL A 98 -1.45 -21.14 -9.60
N PHE A 99 -0.73 -20.18 -8.97
CA PHE A 99 -0.45 -18.87 -9.56
C PHE A 99 0.95 -18.81 -10.17
N ASP A 100 1.05 -18.25 -11.36
CA ASP A 100 2.32 -17.98 -12.03
C ASP A 100 3.05 -16.81 -11.37
N ALA A 101 2.28 -15.85 -10.83
CA ALA A 101 2.78 -14.75 -10.03
C ALA A 101 1.85 -14.45 -8.87
N ALA A 102 2.39 -14.12 -7.71
CA ALA A 102 1.65 -13.59 -6.57
C ALA A 102 2.23 -12.22 -6.18
N LEU A 103 1.37 -11.21 -6.22
CA LEU A 103 1.74 -9.81 -6.06
C LEU A 103 1.02 -9.21 -4.87
N SER A 104 1.67 -8.30 -4.15
CA SER A 104 1.05 -7.58 -3.01
C SER A 104 1.43 -6.10 -3.06
N LEU A 105 0.43 -5.22 -3.13
CA LEU A 105 0.63 -3.78 -3.24
C LEU A 105 0.11 -3.06 -2.00
N LEU A 106 1.00 -2.48 -1.20
CA LEU A 106 0.71 -1.65 -0.03
C LEU A 106 -0.03 -2.37 1.12
N VAL A 107 0.19 -3.67 1.30
CA VAL A 107 -0.58 -4.51 2.23
C VAL A 107 0.24 -4.98 3.43
N LEU A 108 1.45 -5.51 3.22
CA LEU A 108 2.23 -6.23 4.24
C LEU A 108 2.51 -5.43 5.52
N GLN A 109 2.49 -4.10 5.45
CA GLN A 109 2.60 -3.23 6.63
C GLN A 109 1.45 -3.43 7.63
N PHE A 110 0.29 -3.81 7.14
CA PHE A 110 -0.95 -3.89 7.92
C PHE A 110 -1.28 -5.31 8.37
N VAL A 111 -0.54 -6.31 7.87
CA VAL A 111 -0.74 -7.72 8.25
C VAL A 111 -0.06 -8.00 9.60
N PRO A 112 -0.80 -8.53 10.60
CA PRO A 112 -0.24 -8.79 11.93
C PRO A 112 0.91 -9.81 11.91
N ASP A 113 0.76 -10.91 11.18
CA ASP A 113 1.79 -11.94 10.99
C ASP A 113 2.26 -11.95 9.53
N ARG A 114 3.19 -11.07 9.24
CA ARG A 114 3.77 -10.88 7.90
C ARG A 114 4.49 -12.14 7.40
N ALA A 115 5.17 -12.86 8.31
CA ALA A 115 5.90 -14.05 7.95
C ALA A 115 4.95 -15.16 7.47
N LYS A 116 3.84 -15.34 8.20
CA LYS A 116 2.81 -16.31 7.83
C LYS A 116 2.13 -15.93 6.50
N ALA A 117 1.81 -14.64 6.30
CA ALA A 117 1.22 -14.17 5.05
C ALA A 117 2.14 -14.43 3.84
N VAL A 118 3.44 -14.12 3.96
CA VAL A 118 4.40 -14.39 2.87
C VAL A 118 4.56 -15.90 2.64
N THR A 119 4.52 -16.73 3.69
CA THR A 119 4.53 -18.19 3.55
C THR A 119 3.31 -18.70 2.78
N GLU A 120 2.12 -18.18 3.06
CA GLU A 120 0.89 -18.52 2.34
C GLU A 120 0.91 -18.04 0.88
N ILE A 121 1.37 -16.82 0.63
CA ILE A 121 1.58 -16.30 -0.72
C ILE A 121 2.55 -17.20 -1.50
N LEU A 122 3.65 -17.61 -0.87
CA LEU A 122 4.61 -18.53 -1.47
C LEU A 122 3.99 -19.92 -1.72
N ARG A 123 3.19 -20.45 -0.78
CA ARG A 123 2.52 -21.74 -0.91
C ARG A 123 1.67 -21.83 -2.18
N VAL A 124 0.83 -20.82 -2.42
CA VAL A 124 -0.11 -20.78 -3.56
C VAL A 124 0.55 -20.45 -4.89
N THR A 125 1.78 -19.93 -4.87
CA THR A 125 2.58 -19.67 -6.08
C THR A 125 3.16 -20.97 -6.64
N LYS A 126 3.20 -21.13 -7.95
CA LYS A 126 3.81 -22.28 -8.63
C LYS A 126 5.33 -22.37 -8.36
N PRO A 127 5.94 -23.56 -8.36
CA PRO A 127 7.39 -23.67 -8.41
C PRO A 127 7.96 -22.84 -9.56
N GLY A 128 8.99 -22.03 -9.30
CA GLY A 128 9.56 -21.07 -10.25
C GLY A 128 8.73 -19.79 -10.46
N GLY A 129 7.52 -19.73 -9.92
CA GLY A 129 6.64 -18.57 -10.01
C GLY A 129 7.19 -17.36 -9.27
N MET A 130 6.75 -16.16 -9.69
CA MET A 130 7.18 -14.90 -9.10
C MET A 130 6.40 -14.57 -7.84
N VAL A 131 7.10 -14.06 -6.81
CA VAL A 131 6.50 -13.38 -5.66
C VAL A 131 7.04 -11.97 -5.63
N ALA A 132 6.16 -10.96 -5.58
CA ALA A 132 6.58 -9.56 -5.48
C ALA A 132 5.69 -8.79 -4.53
N ALA A 133 6.28 -7.86 -3.79
CA ALA A 133 5.53 -6.92 -2.95
C ALA A 133 6.12 -5.53 -3.01
N ALA A 134 5.23 -4.52 -3.01
CA ALA A 134 5.64 -3.12 -2.90
C ALA A 134 5.01 -2.47 -1.66
N MET A 135 5.79 -1.64 -0.96
CA MET A 135 5.36 -0.91 0.22
C MET A 135 6.01 0.47 0.28
N TRP A 136 5.24 1.50 0.69
CA TRP A 136 5.80 2.84 0.86
C TRP A 136 7.00 2.84 1.79
N ASP A 137 8.05 3.56 1.40
CA ASP A 137 9.15 3.89 2.29
C ASP A 137 8.73 5.00 3.27
N PHE A 138 8.16 4.60 4.40
CA PHE A 138 7.78 5.55 5.43
C PHE A 138 8.98 6.25 6.08
N THR A 139 10.19 5.71 5.96
CA THR A 139 11.38 6.28 6.62
C THR A 139 11.89 7.55 5.94
N GLY A 140 11.84 7.60 4.62
CA GLY A 140 12.36 8.74 3.86
C GLY A 140 11.61 9.07 2.58
N GLY A 141 10.97 8.07 1.99
CA GLY A 141 10.41 8.17 0.65
C GLY A 141 8.95 8.63 0.56
N PHE A 142 8.25 8.80 1.68
CA PHE A 142 6.83 9.15 1.68
C PHE A 142 6.63 10.59 2.15
N SER A 143 7.11 11.53 1.36
CA SER A 143 7.34 12.94 1.74
C SER A 143 6.10 13.67 2.19
N PHE A 144 4.95 13.46 1.53
CA PHE A 144 3.72 14.20 1.86
C PHE A 144 3.16 13.80 3.24
N LEU A 145 3.26 12.52 3.61
CA LEU A 145 2.87 12.04 4.93
C LEU A 145 3.83 12.53 6.02
N ARG A 146 5.11 12.67 5.68
CA ARG A 146 6.11 13.23 6.58
C ARG A 146 5.78 14.66 6.97
N ALA A 147 5.39 15.51 6.00
CA ALA A 147 4.99 16.89 6.27
C ALA A 147 3.81 16.96 7.27
N PHE A 148 2.85 16.04 7.16
CA PHE A 148 1.77 15.91 8.13
C PHE A 148 2.29 15.47 9.51
N ALA A 149 3.07 14.39 9.59
CA ALA A 149 3.55 13.85 10.86
C ALA A 149 4.48 14.81 11.60
N ASP A 150 5.33 15.55 10.88
CA ASP A 150 6.19 16.58 11.47
C ASP A 150 5.36 17.78 11.96
N SER A 151 4.27 18.14 11.29
CA SER A 151 3.35 19.18 11.77
C SER A 151 2.65 18.78 13.07
N VAL A 152 2.23 17.51 13.18
CA VAL A 152 1.68 16.96 14.43
C VAL A 152 2.74 16.96 15.53
N ALA A 153 3.97 16.55 15.25
CA ALA A 153 5.06 16.49 16.22
C ALA A 153 5.40 17.86 16.84
N ILE A 154 5.25 18.94 16.06
CA ILE A 154 5.51 20.32 16.53
C ILE A 154 4.38 20.84 17.41
N THR A 155 3.12 20.46 17.13
CA THR A 155 1.94 21.08 17.73
C THR A 155 1.32 20.30 18.87
N GLU A 156 1.52 18.98 18.91
CA GLU A 156 0.83 18.09 19.84
C GLU A 156 1.80 17.52 20.89
N PRO A 157 1.39 17.43 22.17
CA PRO A 157 2.24 16.83 23.22
C PRO A 157 2.63 15.38 22.93
N GLU A 158 1.72 14.61 22.30
CA GLU A 158 1.98 13.22 21.91
C GLU A 158 2.49 13.09 20.47
N GLY A 159 2.78 14.22 19.81
CA GLY A 159 3.12 14.25 18.38
C GLY A 159 4.41 13.50 18.06
N GLU A 160 5.44 13.58 18.89
CA GLU A 160 6.66 12.78 18.70
C GLU A 160 6.39 11.28 18.86
N ALA A 161 5.55 10.86 19.80
CA ALA A 161 5.16 9.46 19.96
C ALA A 161 4.33 8.97 18.76
N PHE A 162 3.46 9.81 18.21
CA PHE A 162 2.73 9.54 16.98
C PHE A 162 3.69 9.37 15.80
N ARG A 163 4.60 10.32 15.62
CA ARG A 163 5.63 10.31 14.59
C ARG A 163 6.52 9.06 14.71
N ALA A 164 7.06 8.78 15.87
CA ALA A 164 7.91 7.61 16.12
C ALA A 164 7.20 6.29 15.78
N ARG A 165 5.90 6.18 16.02
CA ARG A 165 5.10 4.99 15.70
C ARG A 165 5.01 4.72 14.21
N TYR A 166 5.00 5.76 13.37
CA TYR A 166 5.03 5.63 11.92
C TYR A 166 6.32 5.00 11.41
N TRP A 167 7.45 5.27 12.09
CA TRP A 167 8.78 4.86 11.65
C TRP A 167 9.33 3.61 12.35
N ALA A 168 8.73 3.19 13.48
CA ALA A 168 9.32 2.17 14.34
C ALA A 168 9.37 0.77 13.73
N ASP A 169 8.37 0.36 12.94
CA ASP A 169 8.27 -0.99 12.38
C ASP A 169 7.70 -0.95 10.97
N THR A 170 8.47 -0.37 10.05
CA THR A 170 8.05 -0.27 8.66
C THR A 170 8.67 -1.37 7.79
N VAL A 171 7.80 -2.15 7.14
CA VAL A 171 8.19 -3.15 6.14
C VAL A 171 8.84 -2.51 4.90
N GLY A 172 8.46 -1.25 4.59
CA GLY A 172 9.04 -0.49 3.48
C GLY A 172 10.40 0.12 3.77
N ALA A 173 11.00 -0.09 4.94
CA ALA A 173 12.38 0.31 5.20
C ALA A 173 13.36 -0.56 4.39
N PRO A 174 14.51 -0.01 3.98
CA PRO A 174 15.51 -0.73 3.19
C PRO A 174 15.87 -2.10 3.78
N GLY A 175 15.86 -3.14 2.95
CA GLY A 175 16.21 -4.51 3.29
C GLY A 175 15.16 -5.30 4.08
N ARG A 176 14.09 -4.65 4.57
CA ARG A 176 13.09 -5.33 5.41
C ARG A 176 12.22 -6.32 4.65
N MET A 177 11.74 -5.97 3.45
CA MET A 177 10.97 -6.92 2.64
C MET A 177 11.85 -8.01 2.07
N ALA A 178 13.07 -7.70 1.63
CA ALA A 178 14.01 -8.70 1.16
C ALA A 178 14.33 -9.72 2.26
N ALA A 179 14.55 -9.28 3.49
CA ALA A 179 14.77 -10.16 4.64
C ALA A 179 13.54 -11.05 4.92
N LEU A 180 12.33 -10.47 4.87
CA LEU A 180 11.07 -11.20 5.06
C LEU A 180 10.89 -12.29 3.98
N PHE A 181 11.16 -11.98 2.72
CA PHE A 181 11.08 -12.92 1.61
C PHE A 181 12.11 -14.06 1.75
N THR A 182 13.36 -13.71 2.04
CA THR A 182 14.44 -14.68 2.25
C THR A 182 14.12 -15.64 3.42
N ALA A 183 13.61 -15.09 4.52
CA ALA A 183 13.21 -15.90 5.69
C ALA A 183 12.05 -16.86 5.39
N ALA A 184 11.17 -16.52 4.44
CA ALA A 184 10.09 -17.40 3.98
C ALA A 184 10.56 -18.46 2.97
N GLY A 185 11.83 -18.47 2.55
CA GLY A 185 12.38 -19.41 1.59
C GLY A 185 12.19 -19.01 0.11
N ILE A 186 11.89 -17.74 -0.16
CA ILE A 186 11.90 -17.20 -1.52
C ILE A 186 13.35 -17.06 -1.97
N GLU A 187 13.65 -17.52 -3.18
CA GLU A 187 14.98 -17.46 -3.78
C GLU A 187 15.13 -16.27 -4.75
N GLN A 188 16.37 -15.97 -5.12
CA GLN A 188 16.72 -14.87 -6.05
C GLN A 188 16.09 -13.54 -5.66
N VAL A 189 16.02 -13.27 -4.36
CA VAL A 189 15.40 -12.05 -3.85
C VAL A 189 16.23 -10.83 -4.23
N THR A 190 15.57 -9.88 -4.86
CA THR A 190 16.10 -8.54 -5.14
C THR A 190 15.18 -7.50 -4.50
N GLU A 191 15.74 -6.36 -4.10
CA GLU A 191 14.98 -5.21 -3.62
C GLU A 191 15.46 -3.96 -4.34
N GLY A 192 14.51 -3.13 -4.75
CA GLY A 192 14.77 -1.86 -5.41
C GLY A 192 13.71 -0.83 -5.08
N ASP A 193 13.85 0.35 -5.66
CA ASP A 193 12.92 1.46 -5.49
C ASP A 193 12.04 1.62 -6.71
N ILE A 194 10.77 1.88 -6.49
CA ILE A 194 9.85 2.44 -7.47
C ILE A 194 9.32 3.77 -6.95
N ALA A 195 9.22 4.76 -7.82
CA ALA A 195 8.83 6.10 -7.45
C ALA A 195 7.66 6.60 -8.28
N ILE A 196 6.78 7.35 -7.64
CA ILE A 196 5.70 8.06 -8.33
C ILE A 196 5.71 9.54 -7.95
N ARG A 197 5.08 10.37 -8.78
CA ARG A 197 4.75 11.74 -8.45
C ARG A 197 3.32 11.81 -7.92
N GLN A 198 3.17 12.32 -6.69
CA GLN A 198 1.91 12.64 -6.07
C GLN A 198 1.62 14.11 -6.29
N GLU A 199 0.46 14.43 -6.88
CA GLU A 199 0.08 15.77 -7.30
C GLU A 199 -1.19 16.18 -6.57
N PHE A 200 -1.18 17.39 -6.04
CA PHE A 200 -2.29 18.00 -5.32
C PHE A 200 -2.62 19.33 -5.99
N SER A 201 -3.91 19.65 -6.15
CA SER A 201 -4.37 20.90 -6.77
C SER A 201 -4.14 22.12 -5.89
N ASP A 202 -4.24 21.93 -4.60
CA ASP A 202 -4.11 22.96 -3.57
C ASP A 202 -3.89 22.30 -2.18
N PHE A 203 -3.82 23.15 -1.14
CA PHE A 203 -3.64 22.67 0.23
C PHE A 203 -4.80 21.81 0.72
N GLU A 204 -6.04 22.14 0.39
CA GLU A 204 -7.20 21.36 0.88
C GLU A 204 -7.23 19.97 0.25
N ASP A 205 -6.88 19.81 -1.04
CA ASP A 205 -6.73 18.48 -1.69
C ASP A 205 -5.65 17.62 -1.02
N TRP A 206 -4.63 18.23 -0.44
CA TRP A 206 -3.62 17.53 0.35
C TRP A 206 -4.10 17.23 1.78
N TRP A 207 -4.85 18.15 2.42
CA TRP A 207 -5.24 18.08 3.82
C TRP A 207 -6.49 17.23 4.07
N ASP A 208 -7.54 17.40 3.27
CA ASP A 208 -8.85 16.79 3.49
C ASP A 208 -8.84 15.26 3.63
N PRO A 209 -8.03 14.50 2.88
CA PRO A 209 -7.96 13.05 3.06
C PRO A 209 -7.56 12.61 4.48
N TRP A 210 -6.82 13.43 5.21
CA TRP A 210 -6.44 13.19 6.61
C TRP A 210 -7.54 13.60 7.57
N ALA A 211 -8.13 14.77 7.32
CA ALA A 211 -9.05 15.40 8.25
C ALA A 211 -10.47 14.81 8.22
N THR A 212 -10.94 14.36 7.05
CA THR A 212 -12.37 14.01 6.87
C THR A 212 -12.64 12.52 6.75
N GLY A 213 -11.63 11.69 6.52
CA GLY A 213 -11.81 10.28 6.18
C GLY A 213 -11.62 9.29 7.33
N GLY A 214 -10.95 9.67 8.42
CA GLY A 214 -10.59 8.75 9.51
C GLY A 214 -9.75 7.53 9.07
N GLN A 215 -9.29 7.53 7.82
CA GLN A 215 -8.61 6.39 7.21
C GLN A 215 -7.12 6.40 7.52
N GLY A 216 -6.57 5.21 7.74
CA GLY A 216 -5.16 5.04 8.08
C GLY A 216 -4.80 5.66 9.44
N ILE A 217 -3.51 5.63 9.75
CA ILE A 217 -2.98 6.08 11.06
C ILE A 217 -3.15 7.59 11.23
N ALA A 218 -2.95 8.38 10.16
CA ALA A 218 -3.09 9.83 10.20
C ALA A 218 -4.55 10.26 10.44
N GLY A 219 -5.49 9.70 9.68
CA GLY A 219 -6.91 10.00 9.85
C GLY A 219 -7.44 9.57 11.20
N ALA A 220 -7.03 8.40 11.70
CA ALA A 220 -7.40 7.94 13.04
C ALA A 220 -6.85 8.85 14.14
N PHE A 221 -5.63 9.38 13.97
CA PHE A 221 -5.06 10.35 14.92
C PHE A 221 -5.87 11.64 14.96
N ILE A 222 -6.15 12.25 13.80
CA ILE A 222 -6.96 13.48 13.73
C ILE A 222 -8.37 13.26 14.30
N ALA A 223 -9.01 12.13 13.97
CA ALA A 223 -10.35 11.82 14.46
C ALA A 223 -10.44 11.63 15.99
N ALA A 224 -9.33 11.29 16.64
CA ALA A 224 -9.24 11.13 18.08
C ALA A 224 -8.95 12.45 18.83
N LEU A 225 -8.59 13.52 18.13
CA LEU A 225 -8.30 14.81 18.75
C LEU A 225 -9.56 15.60 19.05
N PRO A 226 -9.57 16.40 20.14
CA PRO A 226 -10.55 17.45 20.35
C PRO A 226 -10.53 18.42 19.16
N PRO A 227 -11.71 18.87 18.68
CA PRO A 227 -11.79 19.72 17.49
C PRO A 227 -10.93 21.00 17.55
N GLU A 228 -10.77 21.59 18.72
CA GLU A 228 -9.97 22.79 18.97
C GLU A 228 -8.46 22.57 18.78
N ARG A 229 -7.99 21.33 18.82
CA ARG A 229 -6.56 20.99 18.60
C ARG A 229 -6.20 20.81 17.13
N ILE A 230 -7.18 20.67 16.24
CA ILE A 230 -6.94 20.46 14.81
C ILE A 230 -6.43 21.73 14.09
N PRO A 231 -6.99 22.95 14.33
CA PRO A 231 -6.56 24.15 13.62
C PRO A 231 -5.07 24.49 13.73
N PRO A 232 -4.40 24.36 14.88
CA PRO A 232 -2.95 24.59 14.97
C PRO A 232 -2.14 23.64 14.09
N ILE A 233 -2.51 22.35 14.05
CA ILE A 233 -1.85 21.35 13.18
C ILE A 233 -2.04 21.74 11.72
N LYS A 234 -3.29 22.08 11.33
CA LYS A 234 -3.62 22.49 9.96
C LYS A 234 -2.82 23.71 9.52
N GLU A 235 -2.65 24.70 10.40
CA GLU A 235 -1.88 25.91 10.09
C GLU A 235 -0.39 25.62 9.87
N ILE A 236 0.24 24.80 10.72
CA ILE A 236 1.64 24.39 10.52
C ILE A 236 1.79 23.58 9.23
N ALA A 237 0.90 22.62 9.01
CA ALA A 237 0.87 21.81 7.80
C ALA A 237 0.68 22.68 6.54
N ARG A 238 -0.16 23.71 6.62
CA ARG A 238 -0.38 24.65 5.53
C ARG A 238 0.87 25.47 5.21
N ARG A 239 1.57 25.95 6.23
CA ARG A 239 2.86 26.65 6.03
C ARG A 239 3.90 25.74 5.37
N ALA A 240 3.98 24.47 5.78
CA ALA A 240 4.90 23.50 5.19
C ALA A 240 4.54 23.23 3.72
N TYR A 241 3.24 23.05 3.41
CA TYR A 241 2.77 22.82 2.04
C TYR A 241 3.03 24.03 1.14
N LEU A 242 2.72 25.24 1.60
CA LEU A 242 2.86 26.47 0.80
C LEU A 242 4.32 26.88 0.61
N ALA A 243 5.21 26.58 1.55
CA ALA A 243 6.62 26.96 1.50
C ALA A 243 6.83 28.47 1.22
N GLY A 244 5.95 29.33 1.78
CA GLY A 244 5.97 30.78 1.58
C GLY A 244 5.35 31.27 0.28
N GLY A 245 4.87 30.40 -0.60
CA GLY A 245 4.19 30.76 -1.84
C GLY A 245 2.66 30.90 -1.68
N ALA A 246 2.00 31.31 -2.78
CA ALA A 246 0.54 31.29 -2.87
C ALA A 246 0.01 29.85 -2.84
N ASP A 247 -1.27 29.67 -2.45
CA ASP A 247 -1.93 28.38 -2.56
C ASP A 247 -2.11 27.98 -4.02
N GLY A 248 -2.02 26.66 -4.28
CA GLY A 248 -2.10 26.13 -5.62
C GLY A 248 -1.38 24.77 -5.74
N PRO A 249 -1.18 24.30 -6.97
CA PRO A 249 -0.65 22.97 -7.23
C PRO A 249 0.73 22.73 -6.62
N ARG A 250 0.87 21.55 -6.00
CA ARG A 250 2.14 21.01 -5.50
C ARG A 250 2.30 19.56 -5.91
N SER A 251 3.54 19.10 -5.97
CA SER A 251 3.85 17.70 -6.18
C SER A 251 4.95 17.24 -5.25
N PHE A 252 4.85 15.97 -4.83
CA PHE A 252 5.83 15.30 -4.00
C PHE A 252 6.25 13.99 -4.68
N VAL A 253 7.52 13.63 -4.54
CA VAL A 253 7.96 12.29 -4.89
C VAL A 253 7.59 11.34 -3.75
N ALA A 254 6.97 10.22 -4.09
CA ALA A 254 6.77 9.11 -3.17
C ALA A 254 7.52 7.89 -3.67
N VAL A 255 8.30 7.28 -2.79
CA VAL A 255 9.10 6.08 -3.07
C VAL A 255 8.49 4.90 -2.34
N ALA A 256 8.39 3.78 -3.04
CA ALA A 256 8.06 2.48 -2.47
C ALA A 256 9.22 1.51 -2.69
N ARG A 257 9.46 0.65 -1.71
CA ARG A 257 10.34 -0.51 -1.86
C ARG A 257 9.59 -1.59 -2.61
N LEU A 258 10.23 -2.17 -3.61
CA LEU A 258 9.75 -3.33 -4.36
C LEU A 258 10.71 -4.49 -4.11
N ALA A 259 10.23 -5.53 -3.44
CA ALA A 259 10.93 -6.80 -3.33
C ALA A 259 10.36 -7.80 -4.34
N VAL A 260 11.24 -8.51 -5.02
CA VAL A 260 10.89 -9.54 -6.02
C VAL A 260 11.73 -10.77 -5.77
N GLY A 261 11.13 -11.96 -5.93
CA GLY A 261 11.84 -13.22 -5.85
C GLY A 261 11.08 -14.34 -6.54
N ARG A 262 11.59 -15.55 -6.42
CA ARG A 262 11.03 -16.75 -7.04
C ARG A 262 10.78 -17.84 -6.02
N LYS A 263 9.67 -18.57 -6.19
CA LYS A 263 9.47 -19.82 -5.46
C LYS A 263 10.50 -20.86 -5.92
N PRO A 264 11.18 -21.58 -5.01
CA PRO A 264 12.06 -22.68 -5.38
C PRO A 264 11.39 -23.68 -6.33
N ILE A 265 12.14 -24.17 -7.32
CA ILE A 265 11.67 -25.22 -8.27
C ILE A 265 11.66 -26.58 -7.60
N ARG A 266 12.46 -26.75 -6.54
CA ARG A 266 12.55 -28.03 -5.81
C ARG A 266 11.40 -28.16 -4.81
N PRO A 267 10.86 -29.38 -4.63
CA PRO A 267 9.81 -29.64 -3.66
C PRO A 267 10.29 -29.43 -2.22
#